data_aa57a5d18cad7fb683845fd1c2c2bf99
#
_entry.id   aa57a5d18cad7fb683845fd1c2c2bf99
#
_cell.length_a   1.000
_cell.length_b   1.000
_cell.length_c   1.000
_cell.angle_alpha   90.00
_cell.angle_beta   90.00
_cell.angle_gamma   90.00
#
_symmetry.space_group_name_H-M   'P 1'
#
loop_
_entity.id
_entity.type
_entity.pdbx_description
1 polymer ?
#
loop_
_entity_poly.entity_id
_entity_poly.type
_entity_poly.pdbx_seq_one_letter_code
_entity_poly.pdbx_strand_id
1 'polypeptide(L)'
;MQVQPKVHYFLGANSPTGFYSLYDQLIDREEAQELFILKGGPGCGKSSLMRRVGAAMEEHGLEVEYIDCSGDPDSLDAVVIPALKTAVVDGTAPHVVEPRYPGLVESYVNLGACYDRDGLLTVKDELKGCMKGYKGCYQRAYRCLTAAAQLAEDNR
;
A
#
# COMPACT_ATOMS: atom_id res chain seq x y z
N MET A 1 -21.24 -17.56 16.52
CA MET A 1 -19.99 -16.78 16.44
C MET A 1 -20.38 -15.34 16.16
N GLN A 2 -20.02 -14.40 17.04
CA GLN A 2 -20.18 -12.97 16.72
C GLN A 2 -19.16 -12.66 15.62
N VAL A 3 -19.64 -12.16 14.48
CA VAL A 3 -18.76 -11.61 13.43
C VAL A 3 -18.16 -10.34 14.02
N GLN A 4 -16.86 -10.32 14.28
CA GLN A 4 -16.19 -9.11 14.68
C GLN A 4 -16.19 -8.12 13.49
N PRO A 5 -16.41 -6.83 13.72
CA PRO A 5 -16.36 -5.85 12.65
C PRO A 5 -14.94 -5.81 12.07
N LYS A 6 -14.84 -5.80 10.75
CA LYS A 6 -13.55 -5.63 10.06
C LYS A 6 -13.01 -4.23 10.34
N VAL A 7 -11.76 -4.15 10.73
CA VAL A 7 -11.08 -2.86 10.98
C VAL A 7 -10.42 -2.41 9.69
N HIS A 8 -10.81 -1.25 9.18
CA HIS A 8 -10.25 -0.61 7.99
C HIS A 8 -9.80 0.81 8.31
N TYR A 9 -8.61 1.20 7.86
CA TYR A 9 -8.08 2.56 8.02
C TYR A 9 -7.00 2.88 6.99
N PHE A 10 -6.59 4.16 6.93
CA PHE A 10 -5.56 4.66 6.04
C PHE A 10 -4.30 5.02 6.85
N LEU A 11 -3.12 4.65 6.33
CA LEU A 11 -1.82 5.10 6.82
C LEU A 11 -1.12 6.09 5.87
N GLY A 12 -1.75 6.38 4.75
CA GLY A 12 -1.29 7.34 3.77
C GLY A 12 -2.35 8.35 3.42
N ALA A 13 -1.96 9.56 3.06
CA ALA A 13 -2.85 10.59 2.59
C ALA A 13 -2.20 11.45 1.50
N ASN A 14 -2.99 11.79 0.47
CA ASN A 14 -2.61 12.82 -0.47
C ASN A 14 -2.87 14.20 0.17
N SER A 15 -1.86 15.06 0.23
CA SER A 15 -1.88 16.35 0.92
C SER A 15 -1.42 17.49 0.01
N PRO A 16 -1.62 18.76 0.40
CA PRO A 16 -1.08 19.91 -0.34
C PRO A 16 0.43 19.88 -0.55
N THR A 17 1.17 19.23 0.32
CA THR A 17 2.64 19.11 0.27
C THR A 17 3.11 17.79 -0.36
N GLY A 18 2.21 16.97 -0.89
CA GLY A 18 2.49 15.67 -1.47
C GLY A 18 1.89 14.52 -0.65
N PHE A 19 2.45 13.33 -0.83
CA PHE A 19 2.00 12.15 -0.09
C PHE A 19 2.53 12.16 1.35
N TYR A 20 1.60 12.11 2.32
CA TYR A 20 1.92 11.97 3.74
C TYR A 20 1.84 10.48 4.13
N SER A 21 2.87 9.96 4.79
CA SER A 21 3.00 8.53 5.06
C SER A 21 3.20 8.27 6.56
N LEU A 22 2.42 7.32 7.10
CA LEU A 22 2.58 6.75 8.43
C LEU A 22 2.91 5.25 8.37
N TYR A 23 3.38 4.74 7.24
CA TYR A 23 3.67 3.31 7.05
C TYR A 23 4.83 2.80 7.91
N ASP A 24 5.65 3.68 8.46
CA ASP A 24 6.66 3.36 9.49
C ASP A 24 6.03 2.94 10.83
N GLN A 25 4.73 3.30 11.04
CA GLN A 25 3.95 2.95 12.22
C GLN A 25 3.02 1.73 11.99
N LEU A 26 3.10 1.08 10.83
CA LEU A 26 2.26 -0.07 10.47
C LEU A 26 2.32 -1.19 11.51
N ILE A 27 3.52 -1.47 11.99
CA ILE A 27 3.79 -2.48 13.00
C ILE A 27 5.05 -2.09 13.77
N ASP A 28 5.07 -2.36 15.06
CA ASP A 28 6.29 -2.17 15.86
C ASP A 28 7.36 -3.16 15.40
N ARG A 29 8.44 -2.63 14.80
CA ARG A 29 9.53 -3.45 14.24
C ARG A 29 10.36 -4.17 15.30
N GLU A 30 10.37 -3.67 16.54
CA GLU A 30 11.08 -4.30 17.66
C GLU A 30 10.34 -5.55 18.16
N GLU A 31 9.01 -5.56 18.02
CA GLU A 31 8.17 -6.68 18.46
C GLU A 31 7.66 -7.57 17.33
N ALA A 32 7.79 -7.12 16.08
CA ALA A 32 7.29 -7.85 14.93
C ALA A 32 7.99 -9.20 14.76
N GLN A 33 7.20 -10.22 14.42
CA GLN A 33 7.71 -11.53 14.05
C GLN A 33 8.08 -11.58 12.57
N GLU A 34 7.19 -11.08 11.72
CA GLU A 34 7.38 -11.08 10.27
C GLU A 34 6.73 -9.84 9.63
N LEU A 35 7.44 -9.22 8.71
CA LEU A 35 6.89 -8.22 7.81
C LEU A 35 7.23 -8.57 6.37
N PHE A 36 6.23 -8.97 5.61
CA PHE A 36 6.36 -9.27 4.19
C PHE A 36 6.18 -8.00 3.36
N ILE A 37 7.24 -7.55 2.70
CA ILE A 37 7.23 -6.36 1.85
C ILE A 37 7.06 -6.78 0.39
N LEU A 38 5.86 -6.54 -0.16
CA LEU A 38 5.54 -6.89 -1.54
C LEU A 38 6.17 -5.88 -2.50
N LYS A 39 6.89 -6.37 -3.48
CA LYS A 39 7.47 -5.57 -4.57
C LYS A 39 6.88 -6.01 -5.91
N GLY A 40 6.43 -5.05 -6.69
CA GLY A 40 5.84 -5.26 -8.01
C GLY A 40 5.07 -4.03 -8.46
N GLY A 41 4.91 -3.84 -9.76
CA GLY A 41 4.19 -2.70 -10.32
C GLY A 41 2.67 -2.78 -10.13
N PRO A 42 1.94 -1.78 -10.62
CA PRO A 42 0.49 -1.79 -10.65
C PRO A 42 -0.06 -3.03 -11.35
N GLY A 43 -1.15 -3.59 -10.83
CA GLY A 43 -1.83 -4.74 -11.44
C GLY A 43 -1.17 -6.10 -11.21
N CYS A 44 -0.03 -6.20 -10.50
CA CYS A 44 0.63 -7.50 -10.26
C CYS A 44 -0.01 -8.36 -9.15
N GLY A 45 -1.15 -7.93 -8.60
CA GLY A 45 -1.92 -8.72 -7.65
C GLY A 45 -1.57 -8.51 -6.18
N LYS A 46 -0.82 -7.46 -5.79
CA LYS A 46 -0.47 -7.17 -4.38
C LYS A 46 -1.71 -7.10 -3.48
N SER A 47 -2.67 -6.24 -3.82
CA SER A 47 -3.92 -6.09 -3.07
C SER A 47 -4.74 -7.39 -3.02
N SER A 48 -4.81 -8.12 -4.14
CA SER A 48 -5.50 -9.43 -4.19
C SER A 48 -4.85 -10.47 -3.28
N LEU A 49 -3.51 -10.50 -3.21
CA LEU A 49 -2.78 -11.37 -2.30
C LEU A 49 -3.10 -11.01 -0.84
N MET A 50 -3.04 -9.73 -0.49
CA MET A 50 -3.33 -9.24 0.87
C MET A 50 -4.77 -9.56 1.29
N ARG A 51 -5.76 -9.39 0.40
CA ARG A 51 -7.16 -9.80 0.67
C ARG A 51 -7.28 -11.30 0.97
N ARG A 52 -6.58 -12.13 0.21
CA ARG A 52 -6.58 -13.59 0.41
C ARG A 52 -5.92 -13.98 1.74
N VAL A 53 -4.82 -13.33 2.09
CA VAL A 53 -4.16 -13.53 3.39
C VAL A 53 -5.10 -13.14 4.53
N GLY A 54 -5.69 -11.94 4.47
CA GLY A 54 -6.64 -11.47 5.48
C GLY A 54 -7.82 -12.42 5.64
N ALA A 55 -8.47 -12.81 4.54
CA ALA A 55 -9.60 -13.74 4.58
C ALA A 55 -9.23 -15.10 5.19
N ALA A 56 -8.07 -15.65 4.83
CA ALA A 56 -7.60 -16.90 5.40
C ALA A 56 -7.33 -16.79 6.90
N MET A 57 -6.79 -15.68 7.39
CA MET A 57 -6.57 -15.47 8.83
C MET A 57 -7.89 -15.30 9.58
N GLU A 58 -8.86 -14.60 9.01
CA GLU A 58 -10.22 -14.49 9.58
C GLU A 58 -10.90 -15.86 9.67
N GLU A 59 -10.75 -16.73 8.66
CA GLU A 59 -11.26 -18.11 8.69
C GLU A 59 -10.65 -18.94 9.83
N HIS A 60 -9.43 -18.62 10.26
CA HIS A 60 -8.78 -19.21 11.43
C HIS A 60 -9.15 -18.51 12.75
N GLY A 61 -10.08 -17.56 12.72
CA GLY A 61 -10.58 -16.86 13.90
C GLY A 61 -9.65 -15.76 14.41
N LEU A 62 -8.70 -15.31 13.60
CA LEU A 62 -7.81 -14.20 13.94
C LEU A 62 -8.42 -12.86 13.53
N GLU A 63 -8.16 -11.83 14.33
CA GLU A 63 -8.44 -10.46 13.98
C GLU A 63 -7.46 -9.98 12.90
N VAL A 64 -7.98 -9.25 11.91
CA VAL A 64 -7.19 -8.70 10.81
C VAL A 64 -7.53 -7.23 10.66
N GLU A 65 -6.50 -6.39 10.56
CA GLU A 65 -6.61 -4.99 10.24
C GLU A 65 -6.24 -4.78 8.77
N TYR A 66 -7.07 -4.02 8.06
CA TYR A 66 -6.89 -3.72 6.64
C TYR A 66 -6.52 -2.26 6.46
N ILE A 67 -5.43 -2.00 5.78
CA ILE A 67 -4.98 -0.67 5.44
C ILE A 67 -5.35 -0.39 3.99
N ASP A 68 -6.30 0.54 3.82
CA ASP A 68 -6.82 0.90 2.51
C ASP A 68 -5.86 1.88 1.79
N CYS A 69 -5.78 1.75 0.47
CA CYS A 69 -4.95 2.63 -0.34
C CYS A 69 -5.62 4.00 -0.51
N SER A 70 -4.92 5.07 -0.16
CA SER A 70 -5.45 6.43 -0.28
C SER A 70 -5.56 6.94 -1.73
N GLY A 71 -4.96 6.25 -2.68
CA GLY A 71 -5.07 6.54 -4.10
C GLY A 71 -6.15 5.72 -4.82
N ASP A 72 -6.51 4.58 -4.25
CA ASP A 72 -7.53 3.65 -4.73
C ASP A 72 -8.15 2.90 -3.54
N PRO A 73 -9.21 3.46 -2.92
CA PRO A 73 -9.81 2.88 -1.71
C PRO A 73 -10.35 1.46 -1.88
N ASP A 74 -10.55 1.01 -3.12
CA ASP A 74 -10.90 -0.38 -3.41
C ASP A 74 -9.69 -1.33 -3.38
N SER A 75 -8.49 -0.80 -3.20
CA SER A 75 -7.24 -1.55 -3.07
C SER A 75 -6.71 -1.51 -1.64
N LEU A 76 -5.91 -2.52 -1.27
CA LEU A 76 -5.21 -2.57 0.01
C LEU A 76 -3.73 -2.21 -0.18
N ASP A 77 -3.21 -1.45 0.76
CA ASP A 77 -1.78 -1.17 0.90
C ASP A 77 -1.12 -2.06 1.95
N ALA A 78 -1.88 -2.57 2.93
CA ALA A 78 -1.39 -3.57 3.87
C ALA A 78 -2.51 -4.37 4.54
N VAL A 79 -2.11 -5.49 5.16
CA VAL A 79 -2.90 -6.22 6.16
C VAL A 79 -2.01 -6.51 7.36
N VAL A 80 -2.57 -6.38 8.56
CA VAL A 80 -1.89 -6.68 9.82
C VAL A 80 -2.67 -7.76 10.56
N ILE A 81 -1.96 -8.72 11.11
CA ILE A 81 -2.49 -9.79 11.96
C ILE A 81 -1.88 -9.58 13.36
N PRO A 82 -2.55 -8.82 14.25
CA PRO A 82 -1.97 -8.40 15.52
C PRO A 82 -1.56 -9.57 16.41
N ALA A 83 -2.39 -10.59 16.47
CA ALA A 83 -2.12 -11.79 17.30
C ALA A 83 -0.86 -12.55 16.88
N LEU A 84 -0.44 -12.44 15.61
CA LEU A 84 0.78 -13.03 15.07
C LEU A 84 1.96 -12.05 15.04
N LYS A 85 1.73 -10.78 15.40
CA LYS A 85 2.72 -9.70 15.25
C LYS A 85 3.32 -9.70 13.82
N THR A 86 2.47 -9.89 12.82
CA THR A 86 2.85 -10.08 11.42
C THR A 86 2.05 -9.14 10.52
N ALA A 87 2.70 -8.62 9.48
CA ALA A 87 2.03 -7.81 8.48
C ALA A 87 2.51 -8.15 7.06
N VAL A 88 1.66 -7.85 6.08
CA VAL A 88 2.00 -7.87 4.65
C VAL A 88 1.71 -6.47 4.11
N VAL A 89 2.69 -5.84 3.48
CA VAL A 89 2.60 -4.45 3.03
C VAL A 89 3.04 -4.28 1.58
N ASP A 90 2.37 -3.40 0.86
CA ASP A 90 2.86 -2.90 -0.42
C ASP A 90 4.06 -1.97 -0.18
N GLY A 91 5.24 -2.38 -0.58
CA GLY A 91 6.48 -1.61 -0.44
C GLY A 91 6.83 -0.79 -1.67
N THR A 92 5.87 -0.46 -2.52
CA THR A 92 6.11 0.35 -3.72
C THR A 92 5.75 1.82 -3.51
N ALA A 93 6.29 2.71 -4.35
CA ALA A 93 5.97 4.14 -4.27
C ALA A 93 4.45 4.38 -4.41
N PRO A 94 3.89 5.37 -3.70
CA PRO A 94 4.55 6.43 -2.92
C PRO A 94 4.91 6.05 -1.46
N HIS A 95 4.41 4.94 -0.93
CA HIS A 95 4.60 4.48 0.45
C HIS A 95 5.73 3.45 0.55
N VAL A 96 6.93 3.82 0.09
CA VAL A 96 8.09 2.93 0.14
C VAL A 96 8.38 2.50 1.58
N VAL A 97 8.38 1.19 1.80
CA VAL A 97 8.76 0.58 3.08
C VAL A 97 10.11 -0.10 2.90
N GLU A 98 11.08 0.33 3.70
CA GLU A 98 12.42 -0.24 3.72
C GLU A 98 12.64 -1.10 4.98
N PRO A 99 13.35 -2.22 4.88
CA PRO A 99 13.61 -3.08 6.02
C PRO A 99 14.58 -2.41 7.01
N ARG A 100 14.32 -2.63 8.30
CA ARG A 100 15.25 -2.26 9.39
C ARG A 100 16.12 -3.45 9.80
N TYR A 101 15.54 -4.63 9.81
CA TYR A 101 16.16 -5.91 10.19
C TYR A 101 16.01 -6.94 9.07
N PRO A 102 16.64 -6.72 7.88
CA PRO A 102 16.42 -7.53 6.70
C PRO A 102 16.80 -8.98 6.93
N GLY A 103 15.87 -9.90 6.60
CA GLY A 103 16.05 -11.34 6.79
C GLY A 103 15.85 -11.84 8.23
N LEU A 104 15.66 -10.94 9.19
CA LEU A 104 15.29 -11.26 10.57
C LEU A 104 13.80 -11.02 10.83
N VAL A 105 13.32 -9.83 10.46
CA VAL A 105 11.93 -9.41 10.60
C VAL A 105 11.29 -9.19 9.22
N GLU A 106 12.02 -8.56 8.30
CA GLU A 106 11.48 -8.23 7.00
C GLU A 106 11.97 -9.15 5.90
N SER A 107 11.02 -9.56 5.07
CA SER A 107 11.26 -10.36 3.87
C SER A 107 10.65 -9.70 2.64
N TYR A 108 11.43 -9.58 1.55
CA TYR A 108 10.90 -9.13 0.28
C TYR A 108 10.18 -10.25 -0.47
N VAL A 109 8.97 -9.96 -0.94
CA VAL A 109 8.20 -10.82 -1.84
C VAL A 109 8.15 -10.17 -3.21
N ASN A 110 8.93 -10.69 -4.16
CA ASN A 110 9.04 -10.14 -5.51
C ASN A 110 7.95 -10.70 -6.42
N LEU A 111 6.80 -10.03 -6.49
CA LEU A 111 5.71 -10.36 -7.43
C LEU A 111 6.06 -9.98 -8.88
N GLY A 112 7.05 -9.11 -9.07
CA GLY A 112 7.57 -8.79 -10.40
C GLY A 112 8.24 -9.98 -11.11
N ALA A 113 8.63 -11.01 -10.38
CA ALA A 113 9.14 -12.26 -10.96
C ALA A 113 8.06 -13.03 -11.76
N CYS A 114 6.78 -12.74 -11.52
CA CYS A 114 5.64 -13.37 -12.20
C CYS A 114 5.21 -12.61 -13.48
N TYR A 115 5.91 -11.54 -13.87
CA TYR A 115 5.56 -10.80 -15.08
C TYR A 115 5.90 -11.60 -16.35
N ASP A 116 4.97 -11.55 -17.31
CA ASP A 116 5.26 -11.90 -18.70
C ASP A 116 6.07 -10.74 -19.34
N ARG A 117 7.39 -10.84 -19.24
CA ARG A 117 8.30 -9.82 -19.75
C ARG A 117 8.17 -9.63 -21.27
N ASP A 118 8.02 -10.71 -22.00
CA ASP A 118 7.96 -10.65 -23.46
C ASP A 118 6.66 -9.97 -23.91
N GLY A 119 5.52 -10.33 -23.28
CA GLY A 119 4.26 -9.64 -23.48
C GLY A 119 4.34 -8.13 -23.14
N LEU A 120 4.97 -7.77 -22.01
CA LEU A 120 5.16 -6.36 -21.63
C LEU A 120 6.03 -5.58 -22.61
N LEU A 121 7.02 -6.22 -23.23
CA LEU A 121 7.87 -5.57 -24.23
C LEU A 121 7.10 -5.21 -25.50
N THR A 122 6.07 -5.93 -25.88
CA THR A 122 5.24 -5.62 -27.04
C THR A 122 4.43 -4.34 -26.89
N VAL A 123 4.08 -3.95 -25.65
CA VAL A 123 3.26 -2.76 -25.31
C VAL A 123 4.07 -1.69 -24.56
N LYS A 124 5.38 -1.76 -24.63
CA LYS A 124 6.31 -0.94 -23.84
C LYS A 124 6.03 0.57 -23.92
N ASP A 125 5.82 1.10 -25.13
CA ASP A 125 5.66 2.54 -25.32
C ASP A 125 4.28 3.01 -24.84
N GLU A 126 3.26 2.20 -25.00
CA GLU A 126 1.93 2.43 -24.43
C GLU A 126 1.99 2.48 -22.90
N LEU A 127 2.63 1.50 -22.26
CA LEU A 127 2.82 1.48 -20.81
C LEU A 127 3.56 2.70 -20.29
N LYS A 128 4.63 3.11 -20.98
CA LYS A 128 5.36 4.34 -20.62
C LYS A 128 4.48 5.60 -20.76
N GLY A 129 3.64 5.65 -21.77
CA GLY A 129 2.66 6.72 -21.98
C GLY A 129 1.65 6.78 -20.84
N CYS A 130 1.06 5.65 -20.45
CA CYS A 130 0.13 5.54 -19.33
C CYS A 130 0.78 5.97 -18.01
N MET A 131 2.00 5.51 -17.72
CA MET A 131 2.72 5.89 -16.51
C MET A 131 3.02 7.39 -16.45
N LYS A 132 3.36 8.01 -17.58
CA LYS A 132 3.57 9.46 -17.66
C LYS A 132 2.27 10.24 -17.44
N GLY A 133 1.17 9.78 -18.05
CA GLY A 133 -0.17 10.33 -17.85
C GLY A 133 -0.63 10.27 -16.39
N TYR A 134 -0.48 9.12 -15.76
CA TYR A 134 -0.78 8.90 -14.37
C TYR A 134 -0.03 9.89 -13.44
N LYS A 135 1.30 10.03 -13.60
CA LYS A 135 2.09 11.01 -12.84
C LYS A 135 1.60 12.44 -13.05
N GLY A 136 1.22 12.80 -14.29
CA GLY A 136 0.66 14.10 -14.60
C GLY A 136 -0.68 14.38 -13.90
N CYS A 137 -1.53 13.35 -13.71
CA CYS A 137 -2.77 13.47 -12.95
C CYS A 137 -2.50 13.78 -11.47
N TYR A 138 -1.57 13.06 -10.81
CA TYR A 138 -1.18 13.37 -9.45
C TYR A 138 -0.61 14.77 -9.27
N GLN A 139 0.25 15.20 -10.19
CA GLN A 139 0.79 16.57 -10.15
C GLN A 139 -0.31 17.65 -10.23
N ARG A 140 -1.36 17.41 -11.03
CA ARG A 140 -2.52 18.32 -11.09
C ARG A 140 -3.32 18.28 -9.80
N ALA A 141 -3.58 17.08 -9.26
CA ALA A 141 -4.30 16.90 -8.02
C ALA A 141 -3.61 17.62 -6.84
N TYR A 142 -2.31 17.47 -6.69
CA TYR A 142 -1.55 18.17 -5.64
C TYR A 142 -1.61 19.69 -5.78
N ARG A 143 -1.57 20.23 -7.01
CA ARG A 143 -1.76 21.69 -7.22
C ARG A 143 -3.14 22.15 -6.78
N CYS A 144 -4.19 21.38 -7.04
CA CYS A 144 -5.55 21.69 -6.58
C CYS A 144 -5.65 21.65 -5.06
N LEU A 145 -5.05 20.64 -4.40
CA LEU A 145 -5.00 20.54 -2.95
C LEU A 145 -4.25 21.73 -2.31
N THR A 146 -3.13 22.14 -2.92
CA THR A 146 -2.37 23.32 -2.45
C THR A 146 -3.22 24.59 -2.53
N ALA A 147 -3.90 24.81 -3.67
CA ALA A 147 -4.79 25.98 -3.83
C ALA A 147 -5.95 25.94 -2.82
N ALA A 148 -6.56 24.79 -2.61
CA ALA A 148 -7.64 24.63 -1.61
C ALA A 148 -7.17 24.93 -0.19
N ALA A 149 -5.96 24.49 0.17
CA ALA A 149 -5.38 24.78 1.48
C ALA A 149 -5.14 26.28 1.69
N GLN A 150 -4.62 27.00 0.67
CA GLN A 150 -4.44 28.45 0.71
C GLN A 150 -5.76 29.19 0.92
N LEU A 151 -6.80 28.82 0.16
CA LEU A 151 -8.14 29.41 0.34
C LEU A 151 -8.74 29.12 1.73
N ALA A 152 -8.46 27.96 2.30
CA ALA A 152 -8.92 27.63 3.65
C ALA A 152 -8.18 28.44 4.74
N GLU A 153 -6.90 28.76 4.52
CA GLU A 153 -6.12 29.63 5.43
C GLU A 153 -6.60 31.07 5.36
N ASP A 154 -6.90 31.58 4.16
CA ASP A 154 -7.38 32.97 3.95
C ASP A 154 -8.77 33.22 4.57
N ASN A 155 -9.53 32.16 4.86
CA ASN A 155 -10.86 32.23 5.46
C ASN A 155 -10.90 31.98 6.99
N ARG A 156 -9.73 31.91 7.64
CA ARG A 156 -9.61 31.77 9.10
C ARG A 156 -9.38 33.10 9.75
#